data_c3a8aff5ad2544cce71ec9c3988086de
#
_entry.id   c3a8aff5ad2544cce71ec9c3988086de
#
_cell.length_a   1.000
_cell.length_b   1.000
_cell.length_c   1.000
_cell.angle_alpha   90.00
_cell.angle_beta   90.00
_cell.angle_gamma   90.00
#
_symmetry.space_group_name_H-M   'P 1'
#
loop_
_entity.id
_entity.type
_entity.pdbx_description
1 polymer ?
#
loop_
_entity_poly.entity_id
_entity_poly.type
_entity_poly.pdbx_seq_one_letter_code
_entity_poly.pdbx_strand_id
1 'polypeptide(L)'
;ELIGQPRARFIVRIRQLFDKPLLAQGLQIGFVVHAPGGGKGRHAPHPKGDGKLALYVWEITDAFLDEVVERKPQTLILSGDLTLEGERGSHEALASKLERVKEAGIQVLVIPGNHDINNPKAAAYKGSDAIPAVQTTPDDFREIYGEFGYQDAISCDPNSLSYMAETPDGTWLLMLDSCQYENGNKVGGMIRTETYGWMEEILDQAWYEERNVIAVAHHNLLDESRIYEEDCTIEHS
;
A
#
# COMPACT_ATOMS: atom_id res chain seq x y z
N GLU A 1 -6.36 36.35 -20.71
CA GLU A 1 -5.60 36.06 -19.46
C GLU A 1 -6.02 34.67 -19.02
N LEU A 2 -5.15 33.70 -19.23
CA LEU A 2 -5.33 32.32 -18.83
C LEU A 2 -4.95 32.23 -17.34
N ILE A 3 -5.94 32.18 -16.48
CA ILE A 3 -5.80 31.89 -15.05
C ILE A 3 -5.23 30.47 -14.95
N GLY A 4 -4.05 30.36 -14.31
CA GLY A 4 -3.29 29.12 -14.21
C GLY A 4 -4.12 28.02 -13.53
N GLN A 5 -4.33 26.93 -14.24
CA GLN A 5 -4.92 25.73 -13.67
C GLN A 5 -3.96 25.09 -12.67
N PRO A 6 -4.39 24.69 -11.46
CA PRO A 6 -3.59 23.89 -10.57
C PRO A 6 -3.25 22.57 -11.26
N ARG A 7 -1.97 22.25 -11.28
CA ARG A 7 -1.46 21.02 -11.89
C ARG A 7 -1.55 19.92 -10.86
N ALA A 8 -2.48 18.99 -11.02
CA ALA A 8 -2.41 17.69 -10.34
C ALA A 8 -1.06 17.04 -10.70
N ARG A 9 -0.25 16.73 -9.70
CA ARG A 9 1.00 15.99 -9.90
C ARG A 9 0.74 14.55 -9.50
N PHE A 10 0.76 13.65 -10.47
CA PHE A 10 0.70 12.22 -10.22
C PHE A 10 2.10 11.71 -9.91
N ILE A 11 2.25 11.04 -8.76
CA ILE A 11 3.46 10.28 -8.45
C ILE A 11 3.17 8.83 -8.79
N VAL A 12 3.71 8.37 -9.90
CA VAL A 12 3.66 6.97 -10.33
C VAL A 12 4.73 6.19 -9.58
N ARG A 13 4.39 4.97 -9.17
CA ARG A 13 5.31 4.00 -8.55
C ARG A 13 6.62 3.93 -9.33
N ILE A 14 7.74 4.26 -8.69
CA ILE A 14 9.07 4.01 -9.24
C ILE A 14 9.59 2.71 -8.61
N ARG A 15 9.63 1.65 -9.41
CA ARG A 15 10.40 0.46 -9.10
C ARG A 15 11.87 0.82 -9.24
N GLN A 16 12.60 1.01 -8.13
CA GLN A 16 14.01 1.36 -8.19
C GLN A 16 14.87 0.20 -8.65
N LEU A 17 15.46 0.37 -9.84
CA LEU A 17 16.79 -0.15 -10.15
C LEU A 17 17.81 0.87 -9.63
N PHE A 18 18.79 0.38 -8.91
CA PHE A 18 19.89 1.14 -8.30
C PHE A 18 20.63 2.04 -9.29
N ASP A 19 21.00 3.23 -8.82
CA ASP A 19 21.92 4.26 -9.30
C ASP A 19 21.29 5.55 -9.86
N LYS A 20 21.03 6.51 -8.94
CA LYS A 20 21.44 7.92 -9.02
C LYS A 20 20.78 8.81 -7.95
N PRO A 21 21.37 9.95 -7.55
CA PRO A 21 21.07 10.62 -6.30
C PRO A 21 19.84 11.53 -6.34
N LEU A 22 19.11 11.50 -5.26
CA LEU A 22 18.25 12.52 -4.63
C LEU A 22 17.63 13.60 -5.51
N LEU A 23 16.32 13.47 -5.75
CA LEU A 23 15.37 14.59 -5.67
C LEU A 23 13.96 14.01 -5.46
N ALA A 24 13.32 14.44 -4.39
CA ALA A 24 12.01 14.00 -3.87
C ALA A 24 12.05 12.71 -3.03
N GLN A 25 11.98 12.88 -1.70
CA GLN A 25 12.03 11.81 -0.72
C GLN A 25 10.65 11.16 -0.57
N GLY A 26 10.34 10.24 -1.48
CA GLY A 26 9.30 9.25 -1.30
C GLY A 26 9.95 7.88 -1.48
N LEU A 27 10.33 7.23 -0.39
CA LEU A 27 10.84 5.86 -0.43
C LEU A 27 9.65 4.91 -0.46
N GLN A 28 9.40 4.30 -1.62
CA GLN A 28 8.38 3.26 -1.76
C GLN A 28 9.03 1.90 -1.59
N ILE A 29 8.63 1.17 -0.57
CA ILE A 29 9.07 -0.21 -0.33
C ILE A 29 7.83 -1.08 -0.20
N GLY A 30 7.70 -2.09 -1.08
CA GLY A 30 6.73 -3.16 -0.91
C GLY A 30 7.30 -4.19 0.08
N PHE A 31 6.61 -4.44 1.18
CA PHE A 31 6.98 -5.45 2.15
C PHE A 31 6.07 -6.66 2.04
N VAL A 32 6.67 -7.84 2.08
CA VAL A 32 5.95 -9.09 2.26
C VAL A 32 6.25 -9.58 3.67
N VAL A 33 5.31 -9.42 4.60
CA VAL A 33 5.45 -9.88 5.98
C VAL A 33 4.81 -11.26 6.12
N HIS A 34 5.57 -12.20 6.69
CA HIS A 34 5.08 -13.52 7.06
C HIS A 34 4.87 -13.56 8.57
N ALA A 35 3.66 -13.85 9.04
CA ALA A 35 3.45 -14.12 10.44
C ALA A 35 4.16 -15.42 10.85
N PRO A 36 4.91 -15.44 11.97
CA PRO A 36 5.45 -16.69 12.48
C PRO A 36 4.29 -17.55 12.98
N GLY A 37 4.01 -18.64 12.29
CA GLY A 37 3.23 -19.73 12.89
C GLY A 37 3.93 -20.12 14.19
N GLY A 38 3.21 -20.06 15.33
CA GLY A 38 3.75 -20.17 16.71
C GLY A 38 4.61 -21.40 16.93
N GLY A 39 5.87 -21.27 16.71
CA GLY A 39 6.92 -22.24 16.92
C GLY A 39 8.22 -21.75 16.29
N LYS A 40 9.35 -21.90 16.98
CA LYS A 40 10.70 -21.69 16.44
C LYS A 40 10.97 -22.68 15.30
N GLY A 41 10.19 -22.61 14.21
CA GLY A 41 10.31 -23.45 13.03
C GLY A 41 10.99 -22.65 11.91
N ARG A 42 12.05 -23.23 11.39
CA ARG A 42 12.74 -22.72 10.20
C ARG A 42 11.73 -22.56 9.07
N HIS A 43 11.74 -21.40 8.44
CA HIS A 43 10.88 -21.04 7.33
C HIS A 43 10.92 -22.10 6.22
N ALA A 44 9.77 -22.39 5.59
CA ALA A 44 9.72 -23.23 4.40
C ALA A 44 10.65 -22.64 3.33
N PRO A 45 11.43 -23.45 2.64
CA PRO A 45 12.19 -22.96 1.50
C PRO A 45 11.21 -22.54 0.41
N HIS A 46 11.20 -21.26 0.07
CA HIS A 46 10.52 -20.77 -1.12
C HIS A 46 10.98 -21.57 -2.35
N PRO A 47 10.11 -21.81 -3.35
CA PRO A 47 10.52 -22.42 -4.59
C PRO A 47 11.71 -21.62 -5.15
N LYS A 48 12.76 -22.32 -5.48
CA LYS A 48 14.00 -21.74 -5.99
C LYS A 48 13.68 -20.94 -7.26
N GLY A 49 13.84 -19.61 -7.22
CA GLY A 49 13.91 -18.84 -8.44
C GLY A 49 13.28 -17.47 -8.50
N ASP A 50 12.46 -17.03 -7.52
CA ASP A 50 11.78 -15.73 -7.60
C ASP A 50 12.56 -14.55 -6.98
N GLY A 51 13.72 -14.80 -6.40
CA GLY A 51 14.58 -13.77 -5.80
C GLY A 51 14.05 -13.15 -4.51
N LYS A 52 12.93 -13.62 -3.96
CA LYS A 52 12.35 -13.08 -2.73
C LYS A 52 13.18 -13.45 -1.50
N LEU A 53 13.42 -12.47 -0.64
CA LEU A 53 14.16 -12.62 0.62
C LEU A 53 13.23 -12.94 1.81
N ALA A 54 12.20 -13.75 1.59
CA ALA A 54 11.16 -14.06 2.59
C ALA A 54 11.71 -14.55 3.94
N LEU A 55 12.89 -15.18 3.95
CA LEU A 55 13.55 -15.65 5.19
C LEU A 55 14.00 -14.50 6.10
N TYR A 56 14.24 -13.33 5.55
CA TYR A 56 14.78 -12.16 6.26
C TYR A 56 13.78 -11.01 6.33
N VAL A 57 12.51 -11.27 5.99
CA VAL A 57 11.51 -10.21 5.91
C VAL A 57 11.34 -9.45 7.22
N TRP A 58 11.45 -10.15 8.35
CA TRP A 58 11.34 -9.53 9.67
C TRP A 58 12.49 -8.59 9.96
N GLU A 59 13.72 -9.05 9.73
CA GLU A 59 14.94 -8.27 9.95
C GLU A 59 15.02 -7.09 8.98
N ILE A 60 14.61 -7.29 7.71
CA ILE A 60 14.56 -6.22 6.71
C ILE A 60 13.51 -5.18 7.10
N THR A 61 12.32 -5.62 7.53
CA THR A 61 11.26 -4.70 7.99
C THR A 61 11.73 -3.91 9.21
N ASP A 62 12.34 -4.56 10.19
CA ASP A 62 12.83 -3.89 11.40
C ASP A 62 13.91 -2.87 11.07
N ALA A 63 14.92 -3.25 10.27
CA ALA A 63 15.97 -2.33 9.84
C ALA A 63 15.44 -1.12 9.07
N PHE A 64 14.46 -1.35 8.19
CA PHE A 64 13.81 -0.26 7.45
C PHE A 64 13.05 0.69 8.39
N LEU A 65 12.24 0.17 9.30
CA LEU A 65 11.48 1.01 10.22
C LEU A 65 12.40 1.75 11.22
N ASP A 66 13.53 1.15 11.62
CA ASP A 66 14.56 1.83 12.40
C ASP A 66 15.15 3.01 11.64
N GLU A 67 15.46 2.83 10.35
CA GLU A 67 15.95 3.91 9.48
C GLU A 67 14.89 5.01 9.30
N VAL A 68 13.61 4.67 9.14
CA VAL A 68 12.50 5.62 9.08
C VAL A 68 12.41 6.45 10.37
N VAL A 69 12.49 5.80 11.52
CA VAL A 69 12.47 6.48 12.83
C VAL A 69 13.69 7.39 13.01
N GLU A 70 14.87 6.96 12.54
CA GLU A 70 16.08 7.79 12.59
C GLU A 70 16.00 9.00 11.67
N ARG A 71 15.52 8.82 10.43
CA ARG A 71 15.41 9.90 9.42
C ARG A 71 14.27 10.87 9.69
N LYS A 72 13.25 10.45 10.43
CA LYS A 72 12.06 11.23 10.79
C LYS A 72 11.40 11.94 9.61
N PRO A 73 10.98 11.24 8.54
CA PRO A 73 10.14 11.86 7.53
C PRO A 73 8.83 12.35 8.17
N GLN A 74 8.17 13.30 7.56
CA GLN A 74 6.85 13.76 8.04
C GLN A 74 5.78 12.67 7.85
N THR A 75 5.86 11.94 6.73
CA THR A 75 4.87 10.92 6.35
C THR A 75 5.58 9.71 5.75
N LEU A 76 5.18 8.52 6.19
CA LEU A 76 5.50 7.22 5.59
C LEU A 76 4.27 6.72 4.84
N ILE A 77 4.41 6.39 3.55
CA ILE A 77 3.35 5.82 2.72
C ILE A 77 3.68 4.37 2.38
N LEU A 78 2.76 3.46 2.70
CA LEU A 78 2.82 2.04 2.34
C LEU A 78 1.75 1.78 1.28
N SER A 79 2.18 1.60 0.03
CA SER A 79 1.30 1.55 -1.14
C SER A 79 0.96 0.14 -1.60
N GLY A 80 0.71 -0.77 -0.66
CA GLY A 80 0.21 -2.11 -0.94
C GLY A 80 1.27 -3.20 -1.08
N ASP A 81 0.80 -4.45 -1.26
CA ASP A 81 1.57 -5.69 -1.21
C ASP A 81 2.34 -5.83 0.12
N LEU A 82 1.60 -5.64 1.19
CA LEU A 82 2.12 -5.61 2.56
C LEU A 82 2.36 -7.02 3.11
N THR A 83 1.70 -8.01 2.52
CA THR A 83 1.75 -9.42 2.90
C THR A 83 2.05 -10.29 1.68
N LEU A 84 2.34 -11.57 1.89
CA LEU A 84 2.59 -12.47 0.78
C LEU A 84 1.29 -12.83 0.05
N GLU A 85 0.27 -13.25 0.80
CA GLU A 85 -1.01 -13.72 0.24
C GLU A 85 -2.20 -13.30 1.13
N GLY A 86 -2.15 -12.12 1.76
CA GLY A 86 -3.25 -11.54 2.52
C GLY A 86 -3.53 -12.24 3.86
N GLU A 87 -2.53 -12.83 4.47
CA GLU A 87 -2.69 -13.47 5.79
C GLU A 87 -2.98 -12.43 6.86
N ARG A 88 -4.12 -12.54 7.56
CA ARG A 88 -4.53 -11.61 8.62
C ARG A 88 -3.45 -11.44 9.69
N GLY A 89 -2.84 -12.52 10.14
CA GLY A 89 -1.78 -12.46 11.13
C GLY A 89 -0.52 -11.71 10.65
N SER A 90 -0.25 -11.69 9.33
CA SER A 90 0.84 -10.91 8.75
C SER A 90 0.53 -9.42 8.77
N HIS A 91 -0.70 -9.03 8.46
CA HIS A 91 -1.17 -7.65 8.57
C HIS A 91 -1.14 -7.13 10.02
N GLU A 92 -1.68 -7.91 10.98
CA GLU A 92 -1.65 -7.58 12.40
C GLU A 92 -0.22 -7.39 12.92
N ALA A 93 0.70 -8.25 12.47
CA ALA A 93 2.11 -8.16 12.84
C ALA A 93 2.80 -6.92 12.27
N LEU A 94 2.50 -6.55 11.01
CA LEU A 94 3.00 -5.32 10.42
C LEU A 94 2.43 -4.09 11.12
N ALA A 95 1.13 -4.03 11.34
CA ALA A 95 0.48 -2.94 12.06
C ALA A 95 1.14 -2.71 13.44
N SER A 96 1.38 -3.79 14.19
CA SER A 96 2.09 -3.70 15.48
C SER A 96 3.51 -3.13 15.36
N LYS A 97 4.21 -3.40 14.25
CA LYS A 97 5.53 -2.80 14.02
C LYS A 97 5.46 -1.32 13.63
N LEU A 98 4.39 -0.91 12.96
CA LEU A 98 4.17 0.49 12.56
C LEU A 98 3.87 1.42 13.74
N GLU A 99 3.39 0.88 14.87
CA GLU A 99 3.13 1.66 16.08
C GLU A 99 4.37 2.49 16.51
N ARG A 100 5.57 1.89 16.48
CA ARG A 100 6.79 2.62 16.85
C ARG A 100 7.10 3.80 15.94
N VAL A 101 6.68 3.73 14.65
CA VAL A 101 6.85 4.83 13.70
C VAL A 101 5.90 5.96 14.05
N LYS A 102 4.65 5.63 14.36
CA LYS A 102 3.64 6.58 14.84
C LYS A 102 4.06 7.21 16.17
N GLU A 103 4.55 6.41 17.13
CA GLU A 103 5.08 6.91 18.42
C GLU A 103 6.26 7.87 18.23
N ALA A 104 7.04 7.72 17.16
CA ALA A 104 8.10 8.66 16.79
C ALA A 104 7.58 9.99 16.20
N GLY A 105 6.25 10.16 16.06
CA GLY A 105 5.59 11.34 15.54
C GLY A 105 5.55 11.40 14.01
N ILE A 106 5.70 10.26 13.33
CA ILE A 106 5.65 10.15 11.88
C ILE A 106 4.25 9.70 11.48
N GLN A 107 3.60 10.43 10.58
CA GLN A 107 2.33 10.01 10.00
C GLN A 107 2.56 8.76 9.14
N VAL A 108 1.71 7.74 9.30
CA VAL A 108 1.75 6.52 8.47
C VAL A 108 0.45 6.39 7.71
N LEU A 109 0.52 6.19 6.39
CA LEU A 109 -0.64 6.04 5.52
C LEU A 109 -0.51 4.73 4.72
N VAL A 110 -1.58 3.95 4.68
CA VAL A 110 -1.57 2.59 4.13
C VAL A 110 -2.73 2.39 3.14
N ILE A 111 -2.44 1.79 1.99
CA ILE A 111 -3.44 1.24 1.06
C ILE A 111 -3.13 -0.22 0.75
N PRO A 112 -4.12 -1.03 0.34
CA PRO A 112 -3.87 -2.42 -0.06
C PRO A 112 -3.18 -2.54 -1.42
N GLY A 113 -2.49 -3.67 -1.61
CA GLY A 113 -2.06 -4.20 -2.90
C GLY A 113 -2.87 -5.43 -3.30
N ASN A 114 -2.62 -5.95 -4.49
CA ASN A 114 -3.38 -7.07 -5.03
C ASN A 114 -3.17 -8.40 -4.26
N HIS A 115 -2.12 -8.51 -3.45
CA HIS A 115 -1.89 -9.65 -2.58
C HIS A 115 -2.67 -9.60 -1.27
N ASP A 116 -3.13 -8.43 -0.82
CA ASP A 116 -3.46 -8.17 0.60
C ASP A 116 -4.89 -8.55 1.02
N ILE A 117 -5.85 -8.57 0.10
CA ILE A 117 -7.28 -8.68 0.42
C ILE A 117 -7.92 -9.91 -0.25
N ASN A 118 -8.75 -10.64 0.53
CA ASN A 118 -9.54 -11.79 0.04
C ASN A 118 -8.74 -12.79 -0.80
N ASN A 119 -7.48 -13.00 -0.45
CA ASN A 119 -6.60 -13.86 -1.23
C ASN A 119 -6.77 -15.33 -0.80
N PRO A 120 -7.27 -16.19 -1.70
CA PRO A 120 -7.53 -17.60 -1.37
C PRO A 120 -6.25 -18.43 -1.15
N LYS A 121 -5.09 -17.87 -1.44
CA LYS A 121 -3.79 -18.52 -1.23
C LYS A 121 -3.20 -18.25 0.15
N ALA A 122 -3.89 -17.46 1.00
CA ALA A 122 -3.43 -17.15 2.36
C ALA A 122 -3.04 -18.43 3.12
N ALA A 123 -1.78 -18.52 3.55
CA ALA A 123 -1.24 -19.72 4.16
C ALA A 123 -0.30 -19.41 5.32
N ALA A 124 -0.38 -20.25 6.36
CA ALA A 124 0.63 -20.36 7.40
C ALA A 124 1.52 -21.57 7.13
N TYR A 125 2.77 -21.52 7.55
CA TYR A 125 3.71 -22.60 7.31
C TYR A 125 4.15 -23.28 8.59
N LYS A 126 4.11 -24.63 8.61
CA LYS A 126 4.65 -25.45 9.67
C LYS A 126 5.72 -26.37 9.08
N GLY A 127 6.97 -25.95 9.14
CA GLY A 127 8.04 -26.59 8.39
C GLY A 127 7.87 -26.36 6.89
N SER A 128 7.71 -27.44 6.11
CA SER A 128 7.43 -27.39 4.66
C SER A 128 5.94 -27.39 4.33
N ASP A 129 5.07 -27.63 5.33
CA ASP A 129 3.64 -27.81 5.09
C ASP A 129 2.93 -26.46 5.12
N ALA A 130 2.21 -26.13 4.05
CA ALA A 130 1.32 -25.00 3.97
C ALA A 130 -0.05 -25.37 4.57
N ILE A 131 -0.51 -24.56 5.50
CA ILE A 131 -1.81 -24.72 6.17
C ILE A 131 -2.64 -23.47 5.83
N PRO A 132 -3.91 -23.59 5.40
CA PRO A 132 -4.74 -22.41 5.14
C PRO A 132 -4.76 -21.45 6.32
N ALA A 133 -4.52 -20.17 6.06
CA ALA A 133 -4.59 -19.10 7.05
C ALA A 133 -5.89 -18.30 6.90
N VAL A 134 -6.22 -17.52 7.93
CA VAL A 134 -7.32 -16.57 7.87
C VAL A 134 -6.92 -15.46 6.90
N GLN A 135 -7.77 -15.24 5.90
CA GLN A 135 -7.63 -14.16 4.93
C GLN A 135 -8.04 -12.83 5.57
N THR A 136 -7.51 -11.74 5.03
CA THR A 136 -7.90 -10.38 5.40
C THR A 136 -9.03 -9.92 4.48
N THR A 137 -10.16 -9.57 5.06
CA THR A 137 -11.27 -8.91 4.34
C THR A 137 -11.03 -7.39 4.23
N PRO A 138 -11.78 -6.67 3.37
CA PRO A 138 -11.70 -5.20 3.34
C PRO A 138 -11.99 -4.55 4.71
N ASP A 139 -12.95 -5.09 5.45
CA ASP A 139 -13.29 -4.60 6.80
C ASP A 139 -12.17 -4.87 7.80
N ASP A 140 -11.57 -6.07 7.77
CA ASP A 140 -10.40 -6.40 8.58
C ASP A 140 -9.23 -5.46 8.27
N PHE A 141 -8.98 -5.17 6.99
CA PHE A 141 -7.91 -4.26 6.58
C PHE A 141 -8.12 -2.85 7.14
N ARG A 142 -9.35 -2.33 7.01
CA ARG A 142 -9.72 -1.01 7.57
C ARG A 142 -9.62 -0.98 9.09
N GLU A 143 -9.97 -2.08 9.78
CA GLU A 143 -9.83 -2.20 11.23
C GLU A 143 -8.36 -2.24 11.65
N ILE A 144 -7.55 -3.11 11.05
CA ILE A 144 -6.13 -3.31 11.38
C ILE A 144 -5.31 -2.02 11.15
N TYR A 145 -5.58 -1.32 10.03
CA TYR A 145 -4.86 -0.10 9.67
C TYR A 145 -5.63 1.19 9.97
N GLY A 146 -6.64 1.12 10.84
CA GLY A 146 -7.46 2.27 11.22
C GLY A 146 -6.64 3.49 11.61
N GLU A 147 -5.65 3.30 12.48
CA GLU A 147 -4.78 4.36 12.97
C GLU A 147 -3.67 4.78 11.99
N PHE A 148 -3.60 4.13 10.83
CA PHE A 148 -2.62 4.38 9.77
C PHE A 148 -3.28 4.97 8.51
N GLY A 149 -4.14 5.97 8.72
CA GLY A 149 -4.75 6.78 7.67
C GLY A 149 -6.27 6.86 7.73
N TYR A 150 -6.98 5.74 7.95
CA TYR A 150 -8.44 5.69 7.82
C TYR A 150 -9.19 6.50 8.88
N GLN A 151 -8.73 6.51 10.14
CA GLN A 151 -9.42 7.22 11.25
C GLN A 151 -9.29 8.72 11.15
N ASP A 152 -8.16 9.21 10.63
CA ASP A 152 -7.87 10.65 10.49
C ASP A 152 -8.08 11.15 9.06
N ALA A 153 -8.72 10.34 8.20
CA ALA A 153 -8.99 10.70 6.82
C ALA A 153 -9.96 11.89 6.73
N ILE A 154 -9.71 12.82 5.80
CA ILE A 154 -10.63 13.91 5.47
C ILE A 154 -11.96 13.31 4.97
N SER A 155 -11.88 12.28 4.14
CA SER A 155 -13.00 11.54 3.57
C SER A 155 -12.57 10.12 3.23
N CYS A 156 -13.47 9.16 3.42
CA CYS A 156 -13.31 7.78 2.96
C CYS A 156 -14.35 7.46 1.89
N ASP A 157 -13.93 6.75 0.84
CA ASP A 157 -14.85 6.21 -0.14
C ASP A 157 -15.73 5.11 0.51
N PRO A 158 -17.06 5.20 0.46
CA PRO A 158 -17.95 4.18 1.02
C PRO A 158 -17.90 2.85 0.24
N ASN A 159 -17.38 2.83 -0.99
CA ASN A 159 -17.42 1.69 -1.90
C ASN A 159 -16.07 0.99 -2.06
N SER A 160 -14.99 1.53 -1.49
CA SER A 160 -13.64 0.96 -1.57
C SER A 160 -12.82 1.26 -0.32
N LEU A 161 -11.56 0.86 -0.33
CA LEU A 161 -10.60 1.24 0.70
C LEU A 161 -9.84 2.53 0.35
N SER A 162 -10.36 3.32 -0.60
CA SER A 162 -9.80 4.64 -0.93
C SER A 162 -10.15 5.67 0.12
N TYR A 163 -9.26 6.62 0.34
CA TYR A 163 -9.50 7.75 1.25
C TYR A 163 -8.64 8.95 0.89
N MET A 164 -9.01 10.13 1.40
CA MET A 164 -8.23 11.35 1.30
C MET A 164 -7.61 11.66 2.66
N ALA A 165 -6.30 11.82 2.70
CA ALA A 165 -5.55 12.23 3.90
C ALA A 165 -4.87 13.58 3.69
N GLU A 166 -4.64 14.32 4.77
CA GLU A 166 -3.81 15.52 4.78
C GLU A 166 -2.47 15.23 5.44
N THR A 167 -1.40 15.63 4.79
CA THR A 167 -0.04 15.56 5.36
C THR A 167 0.20 16.74 6.30
N PRO A 168 1.20 16.67 7.21
CA PRO A 168 1.52 17.77 8.14
C PRO A 168 1.85 19.11 7.46
N ASP A 169 2.24 19.11 6.18
CA ASP A 169 2.51 20.33 5.39
C ASP A 169 1.29 20.84 4.61
N GLY A 170 0.11 20.21 4.79
CA GLY A 170 -1.15 20.62 4.17
C GLY A 170 -1.36 20.10 2.75
N THR A 171 -0.50 19.20 2.25
CA THR A 171 -0.73 18.51 0.98
C THR A 171 -1.78 17.41 1.17
N TRP A 172 -2.74 17.31 0.27
CA TRP A 172 -3.72 16.25 0.28
C TRP A 172 -3.23 15.03 -0.51
N LEU A 173 -3.35 13.85 0.09
CA LEU A 173 -3.00 12.58 -0.52
C LEU A 173 -4.27 11.80 -0.85
N LEU A 174 -4.57 11.65 -2.14
CA LEU A 174 -5.64 10.80 -2.64
C LEU A 174 -5.12 9.36 -2.67
N MET A 175 -5.44 8.60 -1.62
CA MET A 175 -5.03 7.23 -1.41
C MET A 175 -6.02 6.30 -2.08
N LEU A 176 -5.65 5.73 -3.25
CA LEU A 176 -6.55 4.97 -4.11
C LEU A 176 -6.38 3.46 -3.94
N ASP A 177 -7.45 2.80 -3.58
CA ASP A 177 -7.59 1.35 -3.67
C ASP A 177 -7.90 0.96 -5.11
N SER A 178 -6.90 0.43 -5.80
CA SER A 178 -7.00 -0.07 -7.17
C SER A 178 -7.09 -1.58 -7.27
N CYS A 179 -7.36 -2.30 -6.16
CA CYS A 179 -7.31 -3.75 -6.13
C CYS A 179 -8.64 -4.40 -6.52
N GLN A 180 -8.57 -5.51 -7.26
CA GLN A 180 -9.73 -6.28 -7.71
C GLN A 180 -9.87 -7.57 -6.89
N TYR A 181 -10.42 -7.47 -5.67
CA TYR A 181 -10.55 -8.59 -4.73
C TYR A 181 -11.97 -9.15 -4.59
N GLU A 182 -12.97 -8.59 -5.28
CA GLU A 182 -14.38 -8.99 -5.14
C GLU A 182 -14.75 -10.24 -5.96
N ASN A 183 -14.13 -10.38 -7.15
CA ASN A 183 -14.42 -11.45 -8.10
C ASN A 183 -13.21 -12.36 -8.35
N GLY A 184 -12.60 -12.84 -7.29
CA GLY A 184 -11.32 -13.52 -7.38
C GLY A 184 -10.17 -12.50 -7.48
N ASN A 185 -9.12 -12.74 -6.75
CA ASN A 185 -8.01 -11.81 -6.65
C ASN A 185 -7.27 -11.71 -7.99
N LYS A 186 -7.34 -10.55 -8.66
CA LYS A 186 -6.66 -10.28 -9.93
C LYS A 186 -5.39 -9.49 -9.69
N VAL A 187 -4.40 -9.70 -10.55
CA VAL A 187 -3.12 -8.97 -10.50
C VAL A 187 -3.27 -7.52 -10.98
N GLY A 188 -4.08 -7.30 -12.03
CA GLY A 188 -4.31 -5.98 -12.59
C GLY A 188 -5.17 -5.07 -11.70
N GLY A 189 -4.95 -3.77 -11.82
CA GLY A 189 -5.70 -2.76 -11.07
C GLY A 189 -6.96 -2.29 -11.77
N MET A 190 -7.91 -1.77 -11.00
CA MET A 190 -9.11 -1.10 -11.49
C MET A 190 -9.59 -0.07 -10.45
N ILE A 191 -10.01 1.09 -10.90
CA ILE A 191 -10.78 2.01 -10.06
C ILE A 191 -12.26 1.69 -10.27
N ARG A 192 -13.00 1.43 -9.18
CA ARG A 192 -14.44 1.12 -9.25
C ARG A 192 -15.22 2.31 -9.78
N THR A 193 -16.26 2.05 -10.56
CA THR A 193 -17.10 3.11 -11.13
C THR A 193 -17.69 4.01 -10.03
N GLU A 194 -18.08 3.43 -8.91
CA GLU A 194 -18.66 4.13 -7.77
C GLU A 194 -17.64 5.07 -7.09
N THR A 195 -16.35 4.71 -7.13
CA THR A 195 -15.26 5.53 -6.60
C THR A 195 -15.07 6.84 -7.37
N TYR A 196 -15.38 6.88 -8.68
CA TYR A 196 -15.25 8.10 -9.47
C TYR A 196 -16.12 9.23 -8.94
N GLY A 197 -17.37 8.95 -8.54
CA GLY A 197 -18.25 9.97 -7.97
C GLY A 197 -17.68 10.57 -6.68
N TRP A 198 -17.16 9.73 -5.79
CA TRP A 198 -16.47 10.19 -4.59
C TRP A 198 -15.19 10.99 -4.92
N MET A 199 -14.42 10.53 -5.91
CA MET A 199 -13.20 11.25 -6.34
C MET A 199 -13.53 12.64 -6.88
N GLU A 200 -14.56 12.78 -7.70
CA GLU A 200 -15.01 14.07 -8.22
C GLU A 200 -15.36 15.02 -7.07
N GLU A 201 -16.19 14.58 -6.12
CA GLU A 201 -16.59 15.40 -4.97
C GLU A 201 -15.39 15.87 -4.14
N ILE A 202 -14.48 14.98 -3.80
CA ILE A 202 -13.33 15.32 -2.94
C ILE A 202 -12.27 16.16 -3.68
N LEU A 203 -12.12 15.98 -5.00
CA LEU A 203 -11.24 16.79 -5.82
C LEU A 203 -11.79 18.19 -6.07
N ASP A 204 -13.12 18.35 -6.22
CA ASP A 204 -13.78 19.64 -6.28
C ASP A 204 -13.62 20.40 -4.95
N GLN A 205 -13.73 19.70 -3.82
CA GLN A 205 -13.44 20.30 -2.53
C GLN A 205 -11.99 20.77 -2.43
N ALA A 206 -11.03 19.92 -2.82
CA ALA A 206 -9.61 20.28 -2.82
C ALA A 206 -9.32 21.48 -3.72
N TRP A 207 -9.99 21.57 -4.87
CA TRP A 207 -9.90 22.71 -5.76
C TRP A 207 -10.44 24.00 -5.10
N TYR A 208 -11.61 23.92 -4.48
CA TYR A 208 -12.22 25.05 -3.82
C TYR A 208 -11.38 25.57 -2.64
N GLU A 209 -10.70 24.67 -1.95
CA GLU A 209 -9.79 24.98 -0.83
C GLU A 209 -8.35 25.30 -1.26
N GLU A 210 -8.08 25.37 -2.56
CA GLU A 210 -6.74 25.61 -3.14
C GLU A 210 -5.66 24.64 -2.66
N ARG A 211 -6.05 23.35 -2.46
CA ARG A 211 -5.14 22.31 -1.96
C ARG A 211 -4.33 21.68 -3.09
N ASN A 212 -3.07 21.37 -2.80
CA ASN A 212 -2.27 20.50 -3.66
C ASN A 212 -2.70 19.05 -3.40
N VAL A 213 -2.96 18.30 -4.47
CA VAL A 213 -3.33 16.88 -4.38
C VAL A 213 -2.29 16.01 -5.07
N ILE A 214 -1.88 14.92 -4.39
CA ILE A 214 -1.04 13.86 -4.93
C ILE A 214 -1.83 12.56 -4.85
N ALA A 215 -2.00 11.86 -5.97
CA ALA A 215 -2.63 10.54 -5.99
C ALA A 215 -1.58 9.44 -5.75
N VAL A 216 -1.96 8.48 -4.91
CA VAL A 216 -1.17 7.29 -4.58
C VAL A 216 -2.01 6.05 -4.89
N ALA A 217 -1.49 5.15 -5.68
CA ALA A 217 -2.11 3.86 -5.99
C ALA A 217 -1.07 2.74 -5.96
N HIS A 218 -1.53 1.50 -5.75
CA HIS A 218 -0.67 0.32 -5.82
C HIS A 218 -0.27 0.00 -7.26
N HIS A 219 -1.23 0.00 -8.17
CA HIS A 219 -1.00 -0.32 -9.58
C HIS A 219 -0.53 0.88 -10.38
N ASN A 220 0.22 0.62 -11.45
CA ASN A 220 0.69 1.65 -12.36
C ASN A 220 -0.50 2.24 -13.14
N LEU A 221 -0.45 3.56 -13.42
CA LEU A 221 -1.43 4.22 -14.29
C LEU A 221 -1.14 4.00 -15.77
N LEU A 222 0.13 3.77 -16.10
CA LEU A 222 0.62 3.62 -17.47
C LEU A 222 1.55 2.41 -17.53
N ASP A 223 1.55 1.71 -18.66
CA ASP A 223 2.51 0.67 -18.93
C ASP A 223 3.93 1.23 -18.93
N GLU A 224 4.86 0.54 -18.26
CA GLU A 224 6.28 0.90 -18.25
C GLU A 224 6.94 0.65 -19.62
N SER A 225 6.35 -0.24 -20.43
CA SER A 225 6.87 -0.66 -21.71
C SER A 225 5.78 -0.64 -22.79
N ARG A 226 6.15 -0.17 -23.98
CA ARG A 226 5.29 -0.28 -25.18
C ARG A 226 5.38 -1.65 -25.88
N ILE A 227 6.24 -2.52 -25.40
CA ILE A 227 6.58 -3.80 -26.07
C ILE A 227 5.98 -4.99 -25.28
N TYR A 228 5.84 -4.84 -23.96
CA TYR A 228 5.30 -5.88 -23.08
C TYR A 228 4.02 -5.36 -22.44
N GLU A 229 2.96 -6.18 -22.55
CA GLU A 229 1.77 -5.97 -21.74
C GLU A 229 2.12 -6.23 -20.27
N GLU A 230 1.70 -5.31 -19.41
CA GLU A 230 1.95 -5.40 -17.96
C GLU A 230 0.63 -5.72 -17.26
N ASP A 231 0.61 -6.85 -16.55
CA ASP A 231 -0.57 -7.30 -15.79
C ASP A 231 -0.83 -6.42 -14.55
N CYS A 232 0.07 -5.47 -14.23
CA CYS A 232 0.02 -4.65 -13.01
C CYS A 232 -0.38 -3.19 -13.24
N THR A 233 -1.00 -2.88 -14.37
CA THR A 233 -1.57 -1.55 -14.66
C THR A 233 -3.05 -1.45 -14.26
N ILE A 234 -3.54 -0.22 -14.10
CA ILE A 234 -4.97 0.05 -13.93
C ILE A 234 -5.64 -0.11 -15.29
N GLU A 235 -6.61 -1.02 -15.37
CA GLU A 235 -7.43 -1.21 -16.57
C GLU A 235 -8.19 0.09 -16.85
N HIS A 236 -8.13 0.56 -18.10
CA HIS A 236 -8.95 1.66 -18.56
C HIS A 236 -10.36 1.11 -18.83
N SER A 237 -11.29 1.46 -17.97
CA SER A 237 -12.70 1.17 -18.14
C SER A 237 -13.37 2.15 -19.08
#